data_f601f29af92eb74355bcf20a453c4e4b
#
_entry.id   f601f29af92eb74355bcf20a453c4e4b
#
_cell.length_a   1.000
_cell.length_b   1.000
_cell.length_c   1.000
_cell.angle_alpha   90.00
_cell.angle_beta   90.00
_cell.angle_gamma   90.00
#
_symmetry.space_group_name_H-M   'P 1'
#
loop_
_entity.id
_entity.type
_entity.pdbx_description
1 polymer ?
#
loop_
_entity_poly.entity_id
_entity_poly.type
_entity_poly.pdbx_seq_one_letter_code
_entity_poly.pdbx_strand_id
1 'polypeptide(L)'
;MTQEVLKHVVVCADDYALNAPTSQGIVALSVLGRLSATSVMSLSPRWCEDASALSEVRDRLDVGLHLDWTSSFAIDAGHGSGLGAVMARAMLRLYSQQQVEDEIERQLDAFETHWKAAPDHLDGHQHIQQFPVFRDALAEVLTRRYGLRATRPWVRVSRVAQPGFKAQVISAMGAVDLSEWASAKWWPQVGPLLGAYGFDGNLDDYARRMQGWLADLPAHASADAPALIMCHPAVSAQADDAIGPARKREFAYLASDDFVQHLSDARVRLVRGSGKPMAQN
;
A
#
# COMPACT_ATOMS: atom_id res chain seq x y z
N MET A 1 -35.42 -2.88 -12.43
CA MET A 1 -34.08 -2.39 -12.81
C MET A 1 -33.32 -2.19 -11.50
N THR A 2 -32.46 -3.11 -11.12
CA THR A 2 -31.56 -2.95 -9.96
C THR A 2 -30.62 -1.80 -10.28
N GLN A 3 -30.68 -0.74 -9.49
CA GLN A 3 -29.70 0.36 -9.55
C GLN A 3 -28.33 -0.28 -9.23
N GLU A 4 -27.48 -0.45 -10.24
CA GLU A 4 -26.13 -0.97 -10.03
C GLU A 4 -25.34 0.07 -9.20
N VAL A 5 -24.89 -0.38 -8.04
CA VAL A 5 -24.23 0.48 -7.04
C VAL A 5 -22.83 0.86 -7.52
N LEU A 6 -22.47 2.15 -7.42
CA LEU A 6 -21.12 2.64 -7.64
C LEU A 6 -20.19 2.04 -6.57
N LYS A 7 -19.18 1.30 -6.99
CA LYS A 7 -18.16 0.72 -6.09
C LYS A 7 -17.02 1.72 -5.88
N HIS A 8 -16.36 1.63 -4.73
CA HIS A 8 -15.25 2.51 -4.37
C HIS A 8 -13.97 1.71 -4.12
N VAL A 9 -12.85 2.23 -4.60
CA VAL A 9 -11.54 1.57 -4.50
C VAL A 9 -10.44 2.58 -4.19
N VAL A 10 -9.51 2.17 -3.33
CA VAL A 10 -8.21 2.83 -3.18
C VAL A 10 -7.23 2.17 -4.15
N VAL A 11 -6.64 2.93 -5.07
CA VAL A 11 -5.50 2.46 -5.87
C VAL A 11 -4.25 3.00 -5.24
N CYS A 12 -3.47 2.10 -4.64
CA CYS A 12 -2.29 2.43 -3.86
C CYS A 12 -1.02 1.99 -4.60
N ALA A 13 -0.14 2.93 -4.88
CA ALA A 13 1.18 2.66 -5.41
C ALA A 13 2.18 2.46 -4.27
N ASP A 14 2.75 1.26 -4.21
CA ASP A 14 3.75 0.90 -3.22
C ASP A 14 5.16 1.37 -3.62
N ASP A 15 6.09 1.39 -2.66
CA ASP A 15 7.53 1.62 -2.85
C ASP A 15 7.91 3.05 -3.27
N TYR A 16 7.16 4.10 -2.94
CA TYR A 16 7.61 5.48 -3.18
C TYR A 16 8.97 5.73 -2.50
N ALA A 17 9.87 6.43 -3.17
CA ALA A 17 11.25 6.67 -2.79
C ALA A 17 12.18 5.44 -2.88
N LEU A 18 11.74 4.28 -3.38
CA LEU A 18 12.62 3.14 -3.64
C LEU A 18 13.75 3.53 -4.59
N ASN A 19 13.41 4.17 -5.71
CA ASN A 19 14.34 4.71 -6.71
C ASN A 19 13.68 5.86 -7.49
N ALA A 20 14.47 6.62 -8.25
CA ALA A 20 13.96 7.78 -9.00
C ALA A 20 12.85 7.43 -9.99
N PRO A 21 12.96 6.38 -10.85
CA PRO A 21 11.87 6.00 -11.76
C PRO A 21 10.56 5.66 -11.08
N THR A 22 10.59 5.03 -9.89
CA THR A 22 9.39 4.71 -9.11
C THR A 22 8.74 5.99 -8.59
N SER A 23 9.51 6.88 -7.96
CA SER A 23 8.99 8.16 -7.44
C SER A 23 8.41 9.03 -8.56
N GLN A 24 9.11 9.15 -9.69
CA GLN A 24 8.63 9.89 -10.86
C GLN A 24 7.33 9.31 -11.42
N GLY A 25 7.23 7.98 -11.52
CA GLY A 25 6.03 7.31 -12.01
C GLY A 25 4.83 7.55 -11.12
N ILE A 26 5.01 7.46 -9.80
CA ILE A 26 3.94 7.69 -8.82
C ILE A 26 3.46 9.15 -8.85
N VAL A 27 4.36 10.12 -8.88
CA VAL A 27 3.98 11.55 -8.99
C VAL A 27 3.23 11.81 -10.30
N ALA A 28 3.72 11.30 -11.43
CA ALA A 28 3.06 11.48 -12.73
C ALA A 28 1.63 10.89 -12.74
N LEU A 29 1.45 9.68 -12.20
CA LEU A 29 0.13 9.05 -12.11
C LEU A 29 -0.80 9.80 -11.13
N SER A 30 -0.25 10.39 -10.07
CA SER A 30 -1.01 11.21 -9.12
C SER A 30 -1.51 12.49 -9.76
N VAL A 31 -0.67 13.15 -10.58
CA VAL A 31 -1.08 14.31 -11.39
C VAL A 31 -2.20 13.95 -12.37
N LEU A 32 -2.15 12.77 -12.98
CA LEU A 32 -3.20 12.28 -13.88
C LEU A 32 -4.47 11.80 -13.14
N GLY A 33 -4.48 11.79 -11.79
CA GLY A 33 -5.62 11.28 -11.01
C GLY A 33 -5.83 9.77 -11.13
N ARG A 34 -4.75 9.01 -11.35
CA ARG A 34 -4.79 7.55 -11.51
C ARG A 34 -4.53 6.78 -10.21
N LEU A 35 -4.05 7.47 -9.18
CA LEU A 35 -3.78 6.93 -7.86
C LEU A 35 -4.57 7.68 -6.80
N SER A 36 -4.90 7.01 -5.71
CA SER A 36 -5.55 7.62 -4.55
C SER A 36 -4.80 7.37 -3.23
N ALA A 37 -3.71 6.59 -3.28
CA ALA A 37 -2.78 6.42 -2.19
C ALA A 37 -1.38 6.05 -2.71
N THR A 38 -0.35 6.29 -1.88
CA THR A 38 1.00 5.77 -2.06
C THR A 38 1.67 5.49 -0.72
N SER A 39 2.53 4.47 -0.68
CA SER A 39 3.26 4.06 0.51
C SER A 39 4.76 4.33 0.33
N VAL A 40 5.36 4.97 1.34
CA VAL A 40 6.71 5.54 1.30
C VAL A 40 7.72 4.64 1.99
N MET A 41 8.84 4.37 1.33
CA MET A 41 10.03 3.73 1.89
C MET A 41 10.85 4.77 2.67
N SER A 42 10.47 5.02 3.95
CA SER A 42 11.08 6.11 4.76
C SER A 42 12.55 5.90 5.12
N LEU A 43 13.06 4.67 5.00
CA LEU A 43 14.48 4.33 5.20
C LEU A 43 15.35 4.64 3.96
N SER A 44 14.73 4.88 2.82
CA SER A 44 15.44 5.23 1.61
C SER A 44 16.15 6.58 1.78
N PRO A 45 17.44 6.70 1.38
CA PRO A 45 18.14 7.98 1.37
C PRO A 45 17.46 9.01 0.45
N ARG A 46 16.64 8.56 -0.50
CA ARG A 46 15.89 9.43 -1.41
C ARG A 46 14.70 10.13 -0.73
N TRP A 47 14.20 9.61 0.39
CA TRP A 47 12.98 10.15 1.01
C TRP A 47 13.09 11.64 1.32
N CYS A 48 14.28 12.11 1.72
CA CYS A 48 14.52 13.53 1.99
C CYS A 48 14.21 14.43 0.77
N GLU A 49 14.63 14.02 -0.43
CA GLU A 49 14.40 14.76 -1.68
C GLU A 49 13.00 14.52 -2.24
N ASP A 50 12.58 13.26 -2.27
CA ASP A 50 11.34 12.84 -2.92
C ASP A 50 10.09 13.33 -2.14
N ALA A 51 10.19 13.62 -0.84
CA ALA A 51 9.10 14.20 -0.05
C ALA A 51 8.61 15.55 -0.61
N SER A 52 9.51 16.36 -1.16
CA SER A 52 9.15 17.65 -1.77
C SER A 52 8.25 17.47 -3.00
N ALA A 53 8.66 16.60 -3.94
CA ALA A 53 7.88 16.32 -5.14
C ALA A 53 6.50 15.70 -4.81
N LEU A 54 6.45 14.80 -3.82
CA LEU A 54 5.19 14.21 -3.40
C LEU A 54 4.26 15.23 -2.72
N SER A 55 4.82 16.24 -2.05
CA SER A 55 4.03 17.28 -1.38
C SER A 55 3.22 18.14 -2.35
N GLU A 56 3.65 18.26 -3.61
CA GLU A 56 2.94 19.00 -4.66
C GLU A 56 1.62 18.32 -5.09
N VAL A 57 1.48 17.04 -4.80
CA VAL A 57 0.28 16.25 -5.12
C VAL A 57 -0.45 15.73 -3.88
N ARG A 58 -0.14 16.25 -2.69
CA ARG A 58 -0.69 15.78 -1.40
C ARG A 58 -2.21 15.89 -1.26
N ASP A 59 -2.86 16.72 -2.02
CA ASP A 59 -4.31 16.90 -2.06
C ASP A 59 -5.01 15.86 -2.97
N ARG A 60 -4.24 15.08 -3.72
CA ARG A 60 -4.74 14.10 -4.70
C ARG A 60 -4.79 12.68 -4.16
N LEU A 61 -3.93 12.33 -3.18
CA LEU A 61 -3.81 10.96 -2.67
C LEU A 61 -3.48 10.96 -1.18
N ASP A 62 -3.72 9.81 -0.54
CA ASP A 62 -3.20 9.52 0.79
C ASP A 62 -1.72 9.15 0.70
N VAL A 63 -0.92 9.65 1.63
CA VAL A 63 0.51 9.33 1.73
C VAL A 63 0.77 8.59 3.03
N GLY A 64 1.19 7.33 2.92
CA GLY A 64 1.42 6.44 4.04
C GLY A 64 2.84 5.98 4.21
N LEU A 65 3.11 5.35 5.34
CA LEU A 65 4.38 4.69 5.62
C LEU A 65 4.34 3.23 5.16
N HIS A 66 5.30 2.85 4.33
CA HIS A 66 5.57 1.47 3.91
C HIS A 66 6.60 0.87 4.85
N LEU A 67 6.15 0.18 5.91
CA LEU A 67 7.04 -0.46 6.90
C LEU A 67 7.97 -1.45 6.21
N ASP A 68 9.25 -1.39 6.53
CA ASP A 68 10.28 -2.12 5.81
C ASP A 68 11.17 -2.95 6.74
N TRP A 69 11.25 -4.25 6.43
CA TRP A 69 12.16 -5.23 7.03
C TRP A 69 12.81 -6.13 5.99
N THR A 70 12.51 -5.93 4.71
CA THR A 70 12.90 -6.89 3.67
C THR A 70 13.62 -6.27 2.48
N SER A 71 13.67 -4.94 2.37
CA SER A 71 14.44 -4.25 1.35
C SER A 71 15.95 -4.19 1.69
N SER A 72 16.76 -3.76 0.73
CA SER A 72 18.18 -3.45 0.96
C SER A 72 18.35 -2.37 2.03
N PHE A 73 17.46 -1.37 2.10
CA PHE A 73 17.55 -0.30 3.11
C PHE A 73 17.42 -0.85 4.54
N ALA A 74 16.50 -1.77 4.78
CA ALA A 74 16.32 -2.42 6.07
C ALA A 74 17.50 -3.33 6.42
N ILE A 75 18.05 -4.05 5.43
CA ILE A 75 19.23 -4.91 5.59
C ILE A 75 20.45 -4.06 5.93
N ASP A 76 20.69 -2.98 5.22
CA ASP A 76 21.81 -2.05 5.45
C ASP A 76 21.69 -1.33 6.80
N ALA A 77 20.46 -1.07 7.25
CA ALA A 77 20.17 -0.53 8.58
C ALA A 77 20.30 -1.56 9.71
N GLY A 78 20.53 -2.84 9.42
CA GLY A 78 20.88 -3.90 10.36
C GLY A 78 19.71 -4.61 11.06
N HIS A 79 18.45 -4.27 10.74
CA HIS A 79 17.26 -4.92 11.31
C HIS A 79 16.54 -5.83 10.31
N GLY A 80 16.82 -5.66 9.02
CA GLY A 80 16.17 -6.40 7.93
C GLY A 80 16.86 -7.70 7.54
N SER A 81 16.13 -8.52 6.79
CA SER A 81 16.64 -9.72 6.12
C SER A 81 15.68 -10.13 4.99
N GLY A 82 16.06 -11.13 4.18
CA GLY A 82 15.17 -11.61 3.10
C GLY A 82 13.81 -12.08 3.63
N LEU A 83 12.74 -11.90 2.83
CA LEU A 83 11.35 -12.18 3.20
C LEU A 83 11.15 -13.55 3.89
N GLY A 84 11.76 -14.62 3.35
CA GLY A 84 11.62 -15.96 3.94
C GLY A 84 12.13 -16.04 5.37
N ALA A 85 13.24 -15.37 5.67
CA ALA A 85 13.80 -15.32 7.03
C ALA A 85 12.94 -14.46 7.95
N VAL A 86 12.48 -13.29 7.50
CA VAL A 86 11.55 -12.44 8.28
C VAL A 86 10.28 -13.20 8.61
N MET A 87 9.67 -13.85 7.60
CA MET A 87 8.46 -14.64 7.75
C MET A 87 8.64 -15.80 8.75
N ALA A 88 9.70 -16.60 8.60
CA ALA A 88 9.96 -17.72 9.51
C ALA A 88 10.16 -17.23 10.96
N ARG A 89 10.97 -16.18 11.17
CA ARG A 89 11.21 -15.62 12.50
C ARG A 89 9.94 -15.03 13.12
N ALA A 90 9.10 -14.37 12.32
CA ALA A 90 7.82 -13.83 12.78
C ALA A 90 6.86 -14.95 13.23
N MET A 91 6.71 -16.00 12.38
CA MET A 91 5.86 -17.16 12.71
C MET A 91 6.31 -17.90 13.95
N LEU A 92 7.62 -18.02 14.17
CA LEU A 92 8.20 -18.61 15.37
C LEU A 92 8.30 -17.63 16.55
N ARG A 93 7.79 -16.39 16.40
CA ARG A 93 7.85 -15.32 17.43
C ARG A 93 9.26 -15.06 17.97
N LEU A 94 10.27 -15.12 17.10
CA LEU A 94 11.69 -14.91 17.45
C LEU A 94 12.11 -13.43 17.43
N TYR A 95 11.22 -12.50 17.09
CA TYR A 95 11.45 -11.08 17.27
C TYR A 95 11.06 -10.62 18.67
N SER A 96 11.85 -9.72 19.26
CA SER A 96 11.42 -8.98 20.43
C SER A 96 10.36 -7.95 20.04
N GLN A 97 9.21 -7.96 20.70
CA GLN A 97 8.15 -6.98 20.44
C GLN A 97 8.67 -5.56 20.62
N GLN A 98 9.39 -5.28 21.70
CA GLN A 98 9.96 -3.96 21.97
C GLN A 98 10.90 -3.49 20.85
N GLN A 99 11.78 -4.38 20.34
CA GLN A 99 12.67 -4.03 19.22
C GLN A 99 11.90 -3.73 17.94
N VAL A 100 10.78 -4.42 17.68
CA VAL A 100 9.91 -4.14 16.54
C VAL A 100 9.18 -2.81 16.73
N GLU A 101 8.68 -2.52 17.95
CA GLU A 101 8.06 -1.23 18.26
C GLU A 101 9.06 -0.07 18.09
N ASP A 102 10.26 -0.18 18.62
CA ASP A 102 11.31 0.84 18.50
C ASP A 102 11.66 1.11 17.02
N GLU A 103 11.70 0.06 16.21
CA GLU A 103 11.97 0.19 14.79
C GLU A 103 10.79 0.81 14.02
N ILE A 104 9.54 0.47 14.35
CA ILE A 104 8.36 1.13 13.77
C ILE A 104 8.37 2.62 14.10
N GLU A 105 8.66 2.98 15.36
CA GLU A 105 8.77 4.39 15.76
C GLU A 105 9.88 5.12 14.99
N ARG A 106 11.04 4.48 14.80
CA ARG A 106 12.14 5.05 14.01
C ARG A 106 11.73 5.32 12.56
N GLN A 107 11.00 4.39 11.93
CA GLN A 107 10.50 4.57 10.56
C GLN A 107 9.42 5.65 10.48
N LEU A 108 8.55 5.76 11.48
CA LEU A 108 7.57 6.85 11.60
C LEU A 108 8.26 8.20 11.79
N ASP A 109 9.29 8.28 12.63
CA ASP A 109 10.05 9.52 12.83
C ASP A 109 10.78 9.95 11.56
N ALA A 110 11.38 9.01 10.82
CA ALA A 110 11.99 9.27 9.54
C ALA A 110 10.96 9.78 8.50
N PHE A 111 9.77 9.17 8.46
CA PHE A 111 8.67 9.61 7.62
C PHE A 111 8.23 11.04 7.98
N GLU A 112 7.87 11.28 9.23
CA GLU A 112 7.33 12.57 9.69
C GLU A 112 8.38 13.70 9.62
N THR A 113 9.67 13.37 9.77
CA THR A 113 10.77 14.34 9.65
C THR A 113 10.76 15.05 8.29
N HIS A 114 10.47 14.36 7.21
CA HIS A 114 10.45 14.93 5.86
C HIS A 114 9.05 15.28 5.39
N TRP A 115 8.02 14.47 5.73
CA TRP A 115 6.63 14.74 5.35
C TRP A 115 5.97 15.86 6.13
N LYS A 116 6.48 16.19 7.34
CA LYS A 116 5.95 17.23 8.25
C LYS A 116 4.50 17.01 8.70
N ALA A 117 4.03 15.78 8.63
CA ALA A 117 2.70 15.36 9.09
C ALA A 117 2.71 13.88 9.42
N ALA A 118 1.70 13.42 10.17
CA ALA A 118 1.45 12.00 10.35
C ALA A 118 1.13 11.35 8.99
N PRO A 119 1.45 10.06 8.79
CA PRO A 119 1.02 9.33 7.62
C PRO A 119 -0.51 9.24 7.57
N ASP A 120 -1.09 9.21 6.37
CA ASP A 120 -2.52 8.95 6.18
C ASP A 120 -2.84 7.46 6.39
N HIS A 121 -1.84 6.58 6.19
CA HIS A 121 -1.96 5.14 6.41
C HIS A 121 -0.63 4.46 6.74
N LEU A 122 -0.75 3.20 7.19
CA LEU A 122 0.38 2.30 7.33
C LEU A 122 0.09 0.97 6.66
N ASP A 123 1.10 0.49 5.98
CA ASP A 123 1.18 -0.85 5.40
C ASP A 123 2.62 -1.36 5.50
N GLY A 124 3.02 -2.34 4.71
CA GLY A 124 4.39 -2.84 4.80
C GLY A 124 4.85 -3.54 3.54
N HIS A 125 6.11 -3.33 3.23
CA HIS A 125 6.80 -3.98 2.13
C HIS A 125 6.66 -5.50 2.28
N GLN A 126 6.18 -6.15 1.23
CA GLN A 126 5.87 -7.58 1.24
C GLN A 126 4.87 -8.00 2.35
N HIS A 127 3.98 -7.07 2.74
CA HIS A 127 2.89 -7.31 3.70
C HIS A 127 3.33 -7.66 5.13
N ILE A 128 4.53 -7.22 5.55
CA ILE A 128 5.09 -7.56 6.86
C ILE A 128 4.27 -7.00 8.02
N GLN A 129 3.51 -5.92 7.82
CA GLN A 129 2.72 -5.23 8.85
C GLN A 129 1.71 -6.14 9.56
N GLN A 130 1.32 -7.25 8.93
CA GLN A 130 0.34 -8.18 9.49
C GLN A 130 0.94 -9.47 10.05
N PHE A 131 2.27 -9.66 9.96
CA PHE A 131 2.92 -10.85 10.50
C PHE A 131 2.85 -10.87 12.04
N PRO A 132 2.83 -12.06 12.66
CA PRO A 132 2.94 -12.17 14.12
C PRO A 132 4.11 -11.35 14.67
N VAL A 133 3.94 -10.76 15.84
CA VAL A 133 4.81 -9.78 16.50
C VAL A 133 4.78 -8.40 15.83
N PHE A 134 4.86 -8.31 14.49
CA PHE A 134 4.81 -7.03 13.76
C PHE A 134 3.45 -6.34 13.91
N ARG A 135 2.35 -7.07 13.71
CA ARG A 135 1.00 -6.51 13.88
C ARG A 135 0.72 -6.13 15.34
N ASP A 136 1.22 -6.96 16.28
CA ASP A 136 1.06 -6.71 17.71
C ASP A 136 1.80 -5.41 18.10
N ALA A 137 3.06 -5.26 17.67
CA ALA A 137 3.87 -4.06 17.86
C ALA A 137 3.26 -2.83 17.15
N LEU A 138 2.79 -3.00 15.91
CA LEU A 138 2.13 -1.93 15.15
C LEU A 138 0.88 -1.42 15.88
N ALA A 139 0.07 -2.33 16.42
CA ALA A 139 -1.13 -2.00 17.17
C ALA A 139 -0.82 -1.13 18.41
N GLU A 140 0.25 -1.47 19.15
CA GLU A 140 0.71 -0.71 20.32
C GLU A 140 1.24 0.66 19.94
N VAL A 141 2.11 0.74 18.93
CA VAL A 141 2.67 2.00 18.42
C VAL A 141 1.58 2.92 17.91
N LEU A 142 0.65 2.42 17.09
CA LEU A 142 -0.46 3.21 16.57
C LEU A 142 -1.36 3.74 17.70
N THR A 143 -1.68 2.90 18.67
CA THR A 143 -2.51 3.29 19.81
C THR A 143 -1.82 4.37 20.63
N ARG A 144 -0.53 4.24 20.91
CA ARG A 144 0.27 5.20 21.67
C ARG A 144 0.43 6.53 20.93
N ARG A 145 0.78 6.49 19.64
CA ARG A 145 1.14 7.69 18.86
C ARG A 145 -0.06 8.45 18.31
N TYR A 146 -1.11 7.73 17.89
CA TYR A 146 -2.24 8.32 17.17
C TYR A 146 -3.61 8.05 17.81
N GLY A 147 -3.69 7.26 18.87
CA GLY A 147 -4.96 6.81 19.46
C GLY A 147 -5.88 7.95 19.91
N LEU A 148 -5.32 9.08 20.34
CA LEU A 148 -6.08 10.26 20.79
C LEU A 148 -6.32 11.30 19.68
N ARG A 149 -5.83 11.06 18.47
CA ARG A 149 -6.04 12.00 17.35
C ARG A 149 -7.45 11.89 16.79
N ALA A 150 -7.99 13.02 16.36
CA ALA A 150 -9.30 13.07 15.68
C ALA A 150 -9.27 12.31 14.34
N THR A 151 -8.13 12.37 13.63
CA THR A 151 -7.88 11.59 12.41
C THR A 151 -6.77 10.59 12.69
N ARG A 152 -7.06 9.31 12.55
CA ARG A 152 -6.11 8.22 12.73
C ARG A 152 -5.67 7.71 11.35
N PRO A 153 -4.40 7.34 11.17
CA PRO A 153 -3.97 6.66 9.95
C PRO A 153 -4.77 5.36 9.75
N TRP A 154 -5.24 5.10 8.54
CA TRP A 154 -5.84 3.80 8.27
C TRP A 154 -4.76 2.72 8.09
N VAL A 155 -5.09 1.46 8.34
CA VAL A 155 -4.19 0.33 8.14
C VAL A 155 -4.64 -0.49 6.93
N ARG A 156 -3.66 -0.92 6.10
CA ARG A 156 -3.92 -1.87 5.03
C ARG A 156 -4.08 -3.27 5.62
N VAL A 157 -5.24 -3.87 5.38
CA VAL A 157 -5.47 -5.28 5.66
C VAL A 157 -5.25 -6.07 4.38
N SER A 158 -4.11 -6.78 4.30
CA SER A 158 -3.73 -7.54 3.11
C SER A 158 -4.42 -8.93 3.08
N ARG A 159 -5.73 -8.94 3.31
CA ARG A 159 -6.57 -10.11 3.06
C ARG A 159 -6.92 -10.12 1.57
N VAL A 160 -6.28 -11.02 0.82
CA VAL A 160 -6.44 -11.07 -0.63
C VAL A 160 -7.80 -11.67 -0.98
N ALA A 161 -8.58 -10.93 -1.77
CA ALA A 161 -9.94 -11.36 -2.18
C ALA A 161 -9.93 -12.48 -3.21
N GLN A 162 -8.83 -12.66 -3.93
CA GLN A 162 -8.73 -13.58 -5.07
C GLN A 162 -8.32 -14.99 -4.66
N PRO A 163 -8.76 -16.04 -5.38
CA PRO A 163 -8.27 -17.40 -5.17
C PRO A 163 -6.82 -17.52 -5.64
N GLY A 164 -6.03 -18.37 -4.98
CA GLY A 164 -4.67 -18.70 -5.38
C GLY A 164 -3.74 -18.95 -4.19
N PHE A 165 -2.69 -19.73 -4.39
CA PHE A 165 -1.77 -20.11 -3.33
C PHE A 165 -1.07 -18.89 -2.69
N LYS A 166 -0.56 -17.96 -3.51
CA LYS A 166 0.07 -16.71 -3.03
C LYS A 166 -0.90 -15.87 -2.20
N ALA A 167 -2.14 -15.75 -2.66
CA ALA A 167 -3.20 -15.03 -1.98
C ALA A 167 -3.53 -15.65 -0.60
N GLN A 168 -3.61 -16.98 -0.55
CA GLN A 168 -3.85 -17.71 0.70
C GLN A 168 -2.69 -17.53 1.69
N VAL A 169 -1.44 -17.59 1.22
CA VAL A 169 -0.26 -17.37 2.08
C VAL A 169 -0.29 -15.96 2.66
N ILE A 170 -0.47 -14.93 1.83
CA ILE A 170 -0.55 -13.54 2.30
C ILE A 170 -1.66 -13.38 3.34
N SER A 171 -2.84 -13.90 3.07
CA SER A 171 -3.99 -13.79 4.00
C SER A 171 -3.76 -14.54 5.31
N ALA A 172 -3.13 -15.72 5.25
CA ALA A 172 -2.85 -16.56 6.43
C ALA A 172 -1.76 -15.97 7.36
N MET A 173 -0.98 -14.99 6.87
CA MET A 173 0.10 -14.37 7.66
C MET A 173 -0.38 -13.38 8.73
N GLY A 174 -1.70 -13.33 9.02
CA GLY A 174 -2.26 -12.54 10.12
C GLY A 174 -3.20 -11.41 9.69
N ALA A 175 -3.68 -11.42 8.44
CA ALA A 175 -4.63 -10.41 7.95
C ALA A 175 -5.92 -10.38 8.77
N VAL A 176 -6.40 -11.55 9.20
CA VAL A 176 -7.61 -11.67 10.04
C VAL A 176 -7.38 -11.02 11.39
N ASP A 177 -6.28 -11.35 12.07
CA ASP A 177 -5.97 -10.81 13.40
C ASP A 177 -5.79 -9.29 13.38
N LEU A 178 -5.13 -8.74 12.33
CA LEU A 178 -4.99 -7.29 12.17
C LEU A 178 -6.37 -6.62 11.96
N SER A 179 -7.24 -7.23 11.15
CA SER A 179 -8.59 -6.71 10.92
C SER A 179 -9.47 -6.79 12.17
N GLU A 180 -9.35 -7.87 12.96
CA GLU A 180 -10.08 -8.02 14.22
C GLU A 180 -9.64 -6.98 15.24
N TRP A 181 -8.33 -6.74 15.38
CA TRP A 181 -7.82 -5.65 16.22
C TRP A 181 -8.35 -4.29 15.78
N ALA A 182 -8.26 -3.97 14.48
CA ALA A 182 -8.74 -2.71 13.96
C ALA A 182 -10.24 -2.53 14.21
N SER A 183 -11.04 -3.56 13.99
CA SER A 183 -12.48 -3.55 14.25
C SER A 183 -12.80 -3.36 15.73
N ALA A 184 -12.11 -4.09 16.62
CA ALA A 184 -12.31 -4.01 18.08
C ALA A 184 -11.94 -2.63 18.64
N LYS A 185 -11.02 -1.92 18.02
CA LYS A 185 -10.56 -0.57 18.42
C LYS A 185 -11.20 0.56 17.62
N TRP A 186 -12.14 0.25 16.72
CA TRP A 186 -12.70 1.22 15.77
C TRP A 186 -11.60 1.97 15.01
N TRP A 187 -10.53 1.23 14.67
CA TRP A 187 -9.41 1.76 13.92
C TRP A 187 -9.72 1.74 12.41
N PRO A 188 -9.47 2.84 11.67
CA PRO A 188 -9.71 2.86 10.24
C PRO A 188 -8.89 1.78 9.53
N GLN A 189 -9.51 1.01 8.64
CA GLN A 189 -8.85 -0.02 7.85
C GLN A 189 -9.38 -0.02 6.41
N VAL A 190 -8.51 -0.39 5.47
CA VAL A 190 -8.84 -0.50 4.05
C VAL A 190 -8.50 -1.90 3.55
N GLY A 191 -9.44 -2.50 2.84
CA GLY A 191 -9.37 -3.84 2.27
C GLY A 191 -10.76 -4.34 1.89
N PRO A 192 -10.88 -5.51 1.24
CA PRO A 192 -9.82 -6.48 0.95
C PRO A 192 -8.81 -6.00 -0.10
N LEU A 193 -7.68 -6.71 -0.17
CA LEU A 193 -6.59 -6.44 -1.10
C LEU A 193 -6.82 -7.14 -2.44
N LEU A 194 -6.64 -6.41 -3.52
CA LEU A 194 -6.51 -6.89 -4.89
C LEU A 194 -5.17 -6.39 -5.45
N GLY A 195 -4.81 -6.81 -6.66
CA GLY A 195 -3.54 -6.39 -7.28
C GLY A 195 -2.38 -7.37 -7.03
N ALA A 196 -2.58 -8.45 -6.27
CA ALA A 196 -1.56 -9.46 -6.04
C ALA A 196 -1.43 -10.41 -7.25
N TYR A 197 -0.25 -10.45 -7.89
CA TYR A 197 0.03 -11.34 -9.01
C TYR A 197 1.53 -11.71 -9.09
N GLY A 198 1.92 -12.50 -10.09
CA GLY A 198 3.28 -13.01 -10.23
C GLY A 198 4.30 -12.04 -10.84
N PHE A 199 3.92 -10.81 -11.19
CA PHE A 199 4.73 -9.83 -11.92
C PHE A 199 5.14 -10.28 -13.33
N ASP A 200 4.46 -11.27 -13.89
CA ASP A 200 4.64 -11.85 -15.22
C ASP A 200 3.68 -11.25 -16.26
N GLY A 201 3.85 -11.65 -17.51
CA GLY A 201 2.99 -11.28 -18.63
C GLY A 201 3.35 -9.96 -19.31
N ASN A 202 2.56 -9.55 -20.29
CA ASN A 202 2.67 -8.32 -21.05
C ASN A 202 1.64 -7.25 -20.61
N LEU A 203 1.52 -6.15 -21.38
CA LEU A 203 0.60 -5.05 -21.07
C LEU A 203 -0.87 -5.50 -21.11
N ASP A 204 -1.23 -6.29 -22.13
CA ASP A 204 -2.61 -6.80 -22.27
C ASP A 204 -2.97 -7.78 -21.16
N ASP A 205 -1.99 -8.58 -20.68
CA ASP A 205 -2.17 -9.45 -19.54
C ASP A 205 -2.47 -8.66 -18.27
N TYR A 206 -1.76 -7.54 -18.05
CA TYR A 206 -2.01 -6.67 -16.90
C TYR A 206 -3.37 -5.97 -17.01
N ALA A 207 -3.74 -5.50 -18.21
CA ALA A 207 -5.05 -4.92 -18.45
C ALA A 207 -6.19 -5.91 -18.14
N ARG A 208 -6.08 -7.16 -18.58
CA ARG A 208 -7.06 -8.20 -18.25
C ARG A 208 -7.12 -8.50 -16.76
N ARG A 209 -5.97 -8.52 -16.07
CA ARG A 209 -5.94 -8.69 -14.60
C ARG A 209 -6.66 -7.54 -13.91
N MET A 210 -6.42 -6.30 -14.33
CA MET A 210 -7.10 -5.14 -13.75
C MET A 210 -8.62 -5.22 -13.96
N GLN A 211 -9.09 -5.56 -15.15
CA GLN A 211 -10.51 -5.79 -15.40
C GLN A 211 -11.10 -6.87 -14.47
N GLY A 212 -10.36 -7.96 -14.28
CA GLY A 212 -10.74 -9.00 -13.33
C GLY A 212 -10.83 -8.48 -11.89
N TRP A 213 -9.83 -7.71 -11.44
CA TRP A 213 -9.84 -7.11 -10.10
C TRP A 213 -11.01 -6.14 -9.91
N LEU A 214 -11.32 -5.33 -10.91
CA LEU A 214 -12.47 -4.41 -10.87
C LEU A 214 -13.81 -5.16 -10.82
N ALA A 215 -13.92 -6.28 -11.53
CA ALA A 215 -15.11 -7.14 -11.49
C ALA A 215 -15.25 -7.83 -10.12
N ASP A 216 -14.13 -8.26 -9.52
CA ASP A 216 -14.09 -8.97 -8.23
C ASP A 216 -14.24 -8.03 -7.01
N LEU A 217 -14.37 -6.72 -7.22
CA LEU A 217 -14.59 -5.77 -6.12
C LEU A 217 -15.87 -6.16 -5.36
N PRO A 218 -15.82 -6.22 -4.01
CA PRO A 218 -16.99 -6.53 -3.21
C PRO A 218 -18.18 -5.63 -3.53
N ALA A 219 -19.37 -6.21 -3.57
CA ALA A 219 -20.58 -5.43 -3.84
C ALA A 219 -20.87 -4.34 -2.82
N HIS A 220 -20.33 -4.48 -1.59
CA HIS A 220 -20.43 -3.51 -0.50
C HIS A 220 -19.26 -2.51 -0.43
N ALA A 221 -18.33 -2.54 -1.40
CA ALA A 221 -17.22 -1.58 -1.43
C ALA A 221 -17.78 -0.15 -1.59
N SER A 222 -17.78 0.61 -0.50
CA SER A 222 -18.33 1.96 -0.38
C SER A 222 -17.24 2.99 -0.09
N ALA A 223 -17.59 4.25 -0.06
CA ALA A 223 -16.65 5.31 0.31
C ALA A 223 -16.09 5.14 1.74
N ASP A 224 -16.91 4.60 2.67
CA ASP A 224 -16.52 4.38 4.07
C ASP A 224 -15.80 3.04 4.30
N ALA A 225 -15.89 2.12 3.35
CA ALA A 225 -15.25 0.80 3.38
C ALA A 225 -14.79 0.39 1.98
N PRO A 226 -13.81 1.12 1.40
CA PRO A 226 -13.33 0.83 0.06
C PRO A 226 -12.46 -0.43 0.05
N ALA A 227 -12.47 -1.15 -1.08
CA ALA A 227 -11.44 -2.15 -1.35
C ALA A 227 -10.12 -1.46 -1.76
N LEU A 228 -9.04 -2.23 -1.85
CA LEU A 228 -7.73 -1.71 -2.24
C LEU A 228 -7.13 -2.52 -3.38
N ILE A 229 -6.66 -1.83 -4.41
CA ILE A 229 -5.80 -2.40 -5.46
C ILE A 229 -4.40 -1.84 -5.24
N MET A 230 -3.42 -2.73 -4.98
CA MET A 230 -2.02 -2.33 -4.91
C MET A 230 -1.37 -2.40 -6.29
N CYS A 231 -0.40 -1.52 -6.54
CA CYS A 231 0.42 -1.51 -7.76
C CYS A 231 1.83 -1.00 -7.44
N HIS A 232 2.77 -1.22 -8.38
CA HIS A 232 4.18 -0.89 -8.22
C HIS A 232 4.72 -0.14 -9.45
N PRO A 233 4.14 1.00 -9.85
CA PRO A 233 4.48 1.65 -11.11
C PRO A 233 5.85 2.32 -11.07
N ALA A 234 6.58 2.29 -12.21
CA ALA A 234 7.78 3.10 -12.45
C ALA A 234 7.86 3.51 -13.92
N VAL A 235 8.41 4.69 -14.21
CA VAL A 235 8.56 5.18 -15.60
C VAL A 235 9.55 4.36 -16.41
N SER A 236 10.51 3.71 -15.76
CA SER A 236 11.49 2.82 -16.38
C SER A 236 11.89 1.68 -15.46
N ALA A 237 12.33 0.56 -16.04
CA ALA A 237 12.87 -0.57 -15.29
C ALA A 237 14.33 -0.29 -14.90
N GLN A 238 14.70 -0.62 -13.66
CA GLN A 238 16.08 -0.66 -13.20
C GLN A 238 16.63 -2.08 -13.37
N ALA A 239 17.91 -2.21 -13.68
CA ALA A 239 18.54 -3.51 -13.97
C ALA A 239 18.62 -4.43 -12.74
N ASP A 240 18.70 -3.86 -11.55
CA ASP A 240 18.78 -4.54 -10.25
C ASP A 240 17.41 -4.71 -9.57
N ASP A 241 16.33 -4.22 -10.18
CA ASP A 241 14.97 -4.40 -9.68
C ASP A 241 14.33 -5.64 -10.30
N ALA A 242 14.16 -6.68 -9.49
CA ALA A 242 13.59 -7.96 -9.92
C ALA A 242 12.19 -7.84 -10.57
N ILE A 243 11.40 -6.81 -10.21
CA ILE A 243 10.09 -6.54 -10.79
C ILE A 243 10.08 -5.30 -11.71
N GLY A 244 11.25 -4.78 -12.07
CA GLY A 244 11.38 -3.57 -12.91
C GLY A 244 10.57 -3.61 -14.21
N PRO A 245 10.58 -4.72 -14.99
CA PRO A 245 9.73 -4.85 -16.18
C PRO A 245 8.23 -4.77 -15.87
N ALA A 246 7.78 -5.32 -14.74
CA ALA A 246 6.40 -5.23 -14.29
C ALA A 246 6.03 -3.80 -13.89
N ARG A 247 6.89 -3.09 -13.16
CA ARG A 247 6.68 -1.68 -12.78
C ARG A 247 6.43 -0.79 -14.00
N LYS A 248 7.27 -0.94 -15.03
CA LYS A 248 7.12 -0.18 -16.28
C LYS A 248 5.79 -0.48 -16.97
N ARG A 249 5.37 -1.73 -16.99
CA ARG A 249 4.10 -2.17 -17.55
C ARG A 249 2.91 -1.62 -16.78
N GLU A 250 2.96 -1.67 -15.45
CA GLU A 250 1.94 -1.11 -14.58
C GLU A 250 1.78 0.39 -14.78
N PHE A 251 2.90 1.12 -14.86
CA PHE A 251 2.89 2.54 -15.18
C PHE A 251 2.23 2.82 -16.53
N ALA A 252 2.65 2.10 -17.57
CA ALA A 252 2.11 2.29 -18.93
C ALA A 252 0.59 2.09 -18.99
N TYR A 253 0.08 1.06 -18.30
CA TYR A 253 -1.35 0.79 -18.26
C TYR A 253 -2.10 1.85 -17.41
N LEU A 254 -1.62 2.15 -16.21
CA LEU A 254 -2.29 3.12 -15.34
C LEU A 254 -2.32 4.53 -15.93
N ALA A 255 -1.31 4.90 -16.73
CA ALA A 255 -1.27 6.17 -17.45
C ALA A 255 -2.20 6.22 -18.67
N SER A 256 -2.67 5.07 -19.16
CA SER A 256 -3.48 4.99 -20.39
C SER A 256 -4.94 5.41 -20.17
N ASP A 257 -5.62 5.69 -21.28
CA ASP A 257 -7.07 5.94 -21.28
C ASP A 257 -7.86 4.65 -21.04
N ASP A 258 -7.29 3.48 -21.36
CA ASP A 258 -7.90 2.18 -21.09
C ASP A 258 -8.19 1.99 -19.61
N PHE A 259 -7.30 2.42 -18.72
CA PHE A 259 -7.55 2.34 -17.28
C PHE A 259 -8.78 3.16 -16.86
N VAL A 260 -8.94 4.37 -17.42
CA VAL A 260 -10.11 5.21 -17.14
C VAL A 260 -11.38 4.58 -17.67
N GLN A 261 -11.30 4.05 -18.89
CA GLN A 261 -12.44 3.38 -19.53
C GLN A 261 -12.87 2.15 -18.69
N HIS A 262 -11.91 1.32 -18.27
CA HIS A 262 -12.21 0.14 -17.46
C HIS A 262 -12.81 0.47 -16.08
N LEU A 263 -12.37 1.58 -15.45
CA LEU A 263 -13.03 2.08 -14.22
C LEU A 263 -14.48 2.49 -14.50
N SER A 264 -14.70 3.21 -15.60
CA SER A 264 -16.04 3.66 -16.00
C SER A 264 -16.97 2.47 -16.30
N ASP A 265 -16.49 1.50 -17.09
CA ASP A 265 -17.25 0.30 -17.49
C ASP A 265 -17.61 -0.55 -16.27
N ALA A 266 -16.68 -0.67 -15.31
CA ALA A 266 -16.91 -1.38 -14.06
C ALA A 266 -17.71 -0.57 -13.02
N ARG A 267 -18.05 0.69 -13.31
CA ARG A 267 -18.69 1.63 -12.36
C ARG A 267 -17.94 1.75 -11.05
N VAL A 268 -16.64 1.98 -11.15
CA VAL A 268 -15.75 2.12 -10.01
C VAL A 268 -15.23 3.54 -9.91
N ARG A 269 -15.21 4.09 -8.69
CA ARG A 269 -14.63 5.39 -8.38
C ARG A 269 -13.41 5.23 -7.48
N LEU A 270 -12.34 5.95 -7.79
CA LEU A 270 -11.20 6.10 -6.91
C LEU A 270 -11.58 6.99 -5.73
N VAL A 271 -11.18 6.56 -4.53
CA VAL A 271 -11.34 7.31 -3.28
C VAL A 271 -10.08 7.21 -2.44
N ARG A 272 -9.86 8.19 -1.58
CA ARG A 272 -8.82 8.12 -0.54
C ARG A 272 -9.34 7.28 0.62
N GLY A 273 -8.50 6.40 1.16
CA GLY A 273 -8.82 5.58 2.33
C GLY A 273 -9.07 6.40 3.61
N SER A 274 -8.48 7.60 3.67
CA SER A 274 -8.72 8.59 4.74
C SER A 274 -10.10 9.26 4.68
N GLY A 275 -10.88 9.04 3.63
CA GLY A 275 -12.15 9.75 3.38
C GLY A 275 -11.98 11.22 2.97
N LYS A 276 -10.75 11.72 2.85
CA LYS A 276 -10.51 13.08 2.36
C LYS A 276 -10.90 13.20 0.89
N PRO A 277 -11.43 14.34 0.42
CA PRO A 277 -11.71 14.54 -1.00
C PRO A 277 -10.43 14.46 -1.83
N MET A 278 -10.54 13.94 -3.04
CA MET A 278 -9.48 14.03 -4.04
C MET A 278 -9.66 15.34 -4.83
N ALA A 279 -8.57 16.09 -5.04
CA ALA A 279 -8.59 17.22 -5.97
C ALA A 279 -8.94 16.70 -7.37
N GLN A 280 -9.88 17.37 -8.02
CA GLN A 280 -10.26 17.07 -9.42
C GLN A 280 -9.30 17.80 -10.35
N ASN A 281 -9.00 17.18 -11.51
CA ASN A 281 -8.24 17.81 -12.59
C ASN A 281 -9.08 18.86 -13.31
#